data_efa0ca33871621bec44ad6ba94794222
#
_entry.id   efa0ca33871621bec44ad6ba94794222
#
_cell.length_a   1.000
_cell.length_b   1.000
_cell.length_c   1.000
_cell.angle_alpha   90.00
_cell.angle_beta   90.00
_cell.angle_gamma   90.00
#
_symmetry.space_group_name_H-M   'P 1'
#
loop_
_entity.id
_entity.type
_entity.pdbx_description
1 polymer ?
#
loop_
_entity_poly.entity_id
_entity_poly.type
_entity_poly.pdbx_seq_one_letter_code
_entity_poly.pdbx_strand_id
1 'polypeptide(L)'
;MAMGRRRQTGLHLPPHLHKKGRVYYYVTAQGGKRSWIRLSDQYAEALAQWARLEGRDYAGVKVADGIDRYLLECLGDLAEVTQAEYRRMGVLLRAVFGHMRFAEVEPHHIAAYLDTKQARVSANREITLLQTVFAYAMRWGWCTQNPCRGVRRHTEKRRERYITDAEFVVIKAAADEQWRCILDLAYLTAMRRGDVMNLRLSDITDQALVIRQGKTGARQAFELTPALQSVLTRSRRLRRRVGSLWLFCTREGQPYSVSGWNSAWRRLVARTALEDLHFHDIRAKALTDANREAGRDYAQALAGHASGEMTEAYVRARDTQTVRPLGRIVDGTLFRRKEDGEKPS
;
A
#
# COMPACT_ATOMS: atom_id res chain seq x y z
N MET A 1 33.43 36.79 -4.27
CA MET A 1 33.18 35.37 -3.97
C MET A 1 32.37 34.79 -5.13
N ALA A 2 32.96 33.92 -5.94
CA ALA A 2 32.26 33.31 -7.08
C ALA A 2 31.32 32.25 -6.57
N MET A 3 29.99 32.45 -6.71
CA MET A 3 28.97 31.43 -6.46
C MET A 3 29.16 30.23 -7.42
N GLY A 4 29.60 29.11 -6.89
CA GLY A 4 29.74 27.88 -7.64
C GLY A 4 28.38 27.44 -8.20
N ARG A 5 28.32 27.14 -9.49
CA ARG A 5 27.13 26.60 -10.20
C ARG A 5 26.56 25.42 -9.43
N ARG A 6 25.29 25.51 -8.98
CA ARG A 6 24.57 24.39 -8.35
C ARG A 6 24.55 23.18 -9.32
N ARG A 7 24.99 22.02 -8.84
CA ARG A 7 24.88 20.73 -9.56
C ARG A 7 23.43 20.43 -9.90
N GLN A 8 23.11 20.29 -11.17
CA GLN A 8 21.79 19.85 -11.65
C GLN A 8 21.71 18.33 -11.86
N THR A 9 22.84 17.62 -11.85
CA THR A 9 22.90 16.16 -12.04
C THR A 9 23.75 15.53 -10.96
N GLY A 10 23.30 14.40 -10.38
CA GLY A 10 24.03 13.66 -9.34
C GLY A 10 23.74 14.08 -7.90
N LEU A 11 22.58 14.70 -7.63
CA LEU A 11 22.15 15.10 -6.27
C LEU A 11 22.12 13.92 -5.26
N HIS A 12 22.09 12.68 -5.75
CA HIS A 12 22.07 11.45 -4.96
C HIS A 12 23.46 10.83 -4.72
N LEU A 13 24.54 11.41 -5.30
CA LEU A 13 25.91 10.94 -5.08
C LEU A 13 26.53 11.60 -3.86
N PRO A 14 27.34 10.87 -3.06
CA PRO A 14 28.08 11.43 -1.93
C PRO A 14 28.99 12.60 -2.32
N PRO A 15 29.39 13.47 -1.38
CA PRO A 15 30.40 14.49 -1.62
C PRO A 15 31.65 13.87 -2.26
N HIS A 16 32.31 14.61 -3.15
CA HIS A 16 33.51 14.18 -3.88
C HIS A 16 33.33 12.98 -4.85
N LEU A 17 32.22 12.30 -4.86
CA LEU A 17 31.92 11.26 -5.85
C LEU A 17 31.23 11.88 -7.07
N HIS A 18 31.84 11.70 -8.23
CA HIS A 18 31.35 12.23 -9.51
C HIS A 18 31.21 11.12 -10.53
N LYS A 19 30.15 11.19 -11.36
CA LYS A 19 29.97 10.31 -12.50
C LYS A 19 30.30 11.06 -13.80
N LYS A 20 31.15 10.46 -14.65
CA LYS A 20 31.44 10.98 -16.00
C LYS A 20 31.30 9.82 -16.99
N GLY A 21 30.29 9.87 -17.84
CA GLY A 21 29.93 8.74 -18.69
C GLY A 21 29.49 7.52 -17.86
N ARG A 22 30.13 6.39 -18.06
CA ARG A 22 29.89 5.14 -17.31
C ARG A 22 30.73 5.00 -16.04
N VAL A 23 31.76 5.86 -15.83
CA VAL A 23 32.75 5.70 -14.77
C VAL A 23 32.52 6.70 -13.67
N TYR A 24 32.78 6.28 -12.42
CA TYR A 24 32.77 7.09 -11.22
C TYR A 24 34.20 7.53 -10.86
N TYR A 25 34.32 8.75 -10.34
CA TYR A 25 35.57 9.37 -9.98
C TYR A 25 35.47 10.00 -8.59
N TYR A 26 36.53 9.88 -7.82
CA TYR A 26 36.74 10.68 -6.62
C TYR A 26 37.43 11.99 -7.00
N VAL A 27 36.83 13.13 -6.61
CA VAL A 27 37.27 14.45 -7.03
C VAL A 27 37.53 15.33 -5.82
N THR A 28 38.78 15.69 -5.59
CA THR A 28 39.19 16.62 -4.54
C THR A 28 39.75 17.88 -5.16
N ALA A 29 39.78 18.97 -4.37
CA ALA A 29 40.42 20.23 -4.75
C ALA A 29 41.44 20.61 -3.69
N GLN A 30 42.71 20.60 -4.07
CA GLN A 30 43.80 21.11 -3.25
C GLN A 30 44.53 22.21 -4.00
N GLY A 31 44.78 23.36 -3.36
CA GLY A 31 45.52 24.49 -3.95
C GLY A 31 44.90 25.03 -5.26
N GLY A 32 43.56 24.97 -5.40
CA GLY A 32 42.85 25.43 -6.60
C GLY A 32 42.86 24.46 -7.78
N LYS A 33 43.62 23.35 -7.72
CA LYS A 33 43.63 22.30 -8.75
C LYS A 33 42.71 21.13 -8.34
N ARG A 34 41.92 20.63 -9.30
CA ARG A 34 41.07 19.43 -9.11
C ARG A 34 41.86 18.18 -9.45
N SER A 35 41.96 17.28 -8.47
CA SER A 35 42.46 15.91 -8.68
C SER A 35 41.31 14.97 -8.95
N TRP A 36 41.43 14.12 -9.97
CA TRP A 36 40.45 13.14 -10.38
C TRP A 36 41.03 11.73 -10.24
N ILE A 37 40.55 10.94 -9.30
CA ILE A 37 40.95 9.55 -9.15
C ILE A 37 39.82 8.69 -9.76
N ARG A 38 40.15 7.87 -10.76
CA ARG A 38 39.22 6.93 -11.33
C ARG A 38 38.92 5.83 -10.31
N LEU A 39 37.64 5.57 -10.06
CA LEU A 39 37.20 4.49 -9.18
C LEU A 39 36.78 3.27 -10.03
N SER A 40 35.48 3.08 -10.24
CA SER A 40 34.93 1.95 -11.00
C SER A 40 33.79 2.42 -11.91
N ASP A 41 33.41 1.60 -12.87
CA ASP A 41 32.19 1.74 -13.64
C ASP A 41 30.98 1.10 -12.92
N GLN A 42 31.23 0.27 -11.92
CA GLN A 42 30.23 -0.29 -11.01
C GLN A 42 30.02 0.64 -9.82
N TYR A 43 28.77 1.10 -9.60
CA TYR A 43 28.44 2.05 -8.54
C TYR A 43 28.83 1.56 -7.14
N ALA A 44 28.55 0.29 -6.85
CA ALA A 44 28.84 -0.32 -5.54
C ALA A 44 30.35 -0.34 -5.24
N GLU A 45 31.17 -0.73 -6.23
CA GLU A 45 32.62 -0.71 -6.10
C GLU A 45 33.20 0.71 -5.97
N ALA A 46 32.65 1.65 -6.75
CA ALA A 46 33.03 3.04 -6.67
C ALA A 46 32.75 3.64 -5.30
N LEU A 47 31.61 3.29 -4.68
CA LEU A 47 31.28 3.70 -3.31
C LEU A 47 32.24 3.11 -2.27
N ALA A 48 32.61 1.83 -2.40
CA ALA A 48 33.57 1.20 -1.49
C ALA A 48 34.96 1.87 -1.58
N GLN A 49 35.43 2.16 -2.80
CA GLN A 49 36.69 2.86 -3.01
C GLN A 49 36.64 4.31 -2.52
N TRP A 50 35.52 5.01 -2.76
CA TRP A 50 35.27 6.35 -2.25
C TRP A 50 35.33 6.39 -0.71
N ALA A 51 34.68 5.44 -0.03
CA ALA A 51 34.66 5.37 1.42
C ALA A 51 36.09 5.19 1.99
N ARG A 52 36.92 4.38 1.35
CA ARG A 52 38.33 4.21 1.74
C ARG A 52 39.15 5.51 1.56
N LEU A 53 38.91 6.22 0.46
CA LEU A 53 39.62 7.49 0.18
C LEU A 53 39.20 8.63 1.11
N GLU A 54 37.96 8.61 1.61
CA GLU A 54 37.46 9.54 2.63
C GLU A 54 37.91 9.17 4.06
N GLY A 55 38.72 8.09 4.20
CA GLY A 55 39.16 7.62 5.53
C GLY A 55 37.99 7.03 6.36
N ARG A 56 36.88 6.71 5.72
CA ARG A 56 35.70 6.17 6.36
C ARG A 56 35.75 4.64 6.29
N ASP A 57 36.37 4.03 7.27
CA ASP A 57 36.28 2.57 7.42
C ASP A 57 34.94 2.19 8.04
N TYR A 58 33.99 1.81 7.18
CA TYR A 58 32.68 1.34 7.60
C TYR A 58 32.61 -0.18 7.80
N ALA A 59 33.74 -0.88 7.74
CA ALA A 59 33.79 -2.33 7.89
C ALA A 59 33.22 -2.81 9.23
N GLY A 60 33.23 -1.96 10.25
CA GLY A 60 32.69 -2.23 11.59
C GLY A 60 31.24 -1.83 11.82
N VAL A 61 30.58 -1.13 10.87
CA VAL A 61 29.23 -0.60 11.10
C VAL A 61 28.20 -1.71 11.17
N LYS A 62 27.41 -1.68 12.23
CA LYS A 62 26.38 -2.70 12.49
C LYS A 62 25.06 -2.35 11.83
N VAL A 63 24.25 -3.37 11.56
CA VAL A 63 22.88 -3.20 11.03
C VAL A 63 22.01 -2.38 11.99
N ALA A 64 22.24 -2.49 13.30
CA ALA A 64 21.57 -1.65 14.30
C ALA A 64 21.76 -0.16 14.02
N ASP A 65 23.01 0.27 13.73
CA ASP A 65 23.31 1.67 13.46
C ASP A 65 22.60 2.18 12.20
N GLY A 66 22.49 1.30 11.17
CA GLY A 66 21.76 1.62 9.95
C GLY A 66 20.25 1.70 10.13
N ILE A 67 19.68 0.82 10.92
CA ILE A 67 18.25 0.89 11.28
C ILE A 67 17.97 2.19 12.04
N ASP A 68 18.77 2.51 13.05
CA ASP A 68 18.60 3.70 13.89
C ASP A 68 18.72 4.98 13.06
N ARG A 69 19.74 5.07 12.21
CA ARG A 69 19.95 6.21 11.33
C ARG A 69 18.80 6.37 10.33
N TYR A 70 18.35 5.28 9.72
CA TYR A 70 17.22 5.31 8.80
C TYR A 70 15.94 5.79 9.48
N LEU A 71 15.64 5.26 10.67
CA LEU A 71 14.46 5.64 11.43
C LEU A 71 14.52 7.09 11.94
N LEU A 72 15.71 7.64 12.17
CA LEU A 72 15.90 9.01 12.62
C LEU A 72 15.83 10.01 11.46
N GLU A 73 16.55 9.74 10.36
CA GLU A 73 16.81 10.72 9.30
C GLU A 73 15.85 10.61 8.09
N CYS A 74 15.25 9.43 7.87
CA CYS A 74 14.60 9.13 6.58
C CYS A 74 13.08 8.91 6.67
N LEU A 75 12.48 8.99 7.85
CA LEU A 75 11.02 8.78 8.01
C LEU A 75 10.18 10.04 7.82
N GLY A 76 10.80 11.22 7.82
CA GLY A 76 10.09 12.52 7.89
C GLY A 76 9.01 12.71 6.82
N ASP A 77 9.28 12.24 5.59
CA ASP A 77 8.36 12.37 4.46
C ASP A 77 7.25 11.32 4.43
N LEU A 78 7.28 10.34 5.33
CA LEU A 78 6.29 9.28 5.37
C LEU A 78 5.12 9.65 6.28
N ALA A 79 3.93 9.11 5.96
CA ALA A 79 2.76 9.25 6.82
C ALA A 79 3.03 8.69 8.23
N GLU A 80 2.51 9.34 9.28
CA GLU A 80 2.72 8.98 10.69
C GLU A 80 2.46 7.51 10.99
N VAL A 81 1.40 6.94 10.40
CA VAL A 81 1.06 5.51 10.54
C VAL A 81 2.17 4.62 9.97
N THR A 82 2.78 5.00 8.84
CA THR A 82 3.92 4.27 8.26
C THR A 82 5.16 4.42 9.12
N GLN A 83 5.41 5.63 9.66
CA GLN A 83 6.52 5.86 10.57
C GLN A 83 6.42 5.00 11.83
N ALA A 84 5.23 4.94 12.45
CA ALA A 84 4.97 4.13 13.63
C ALA A 84 5.22 2.63 13.34
N GLU A 85 4.74 2.15 12.19
CA GLU A 85 4.94 0.75 11.79
C GLU A 85 6.42 0.45 11.49
N TYR A 86 7.15 1.37 10.86
CA TYR A 86 8.58 1.19 10.60
C TYR A 86 9.40 1.19 11.89
N ARG A 87 9.04 2.03 12.89
CA ARG A 87 9.68 1.99 14.22
C ARG A 87 9.42 0.64 14.89
N ARG A 88 8.19 0.13 14.85
CA ARG A 88 7.84 -1.19 15.41
C ARG A 88 8.64 -2.32 14.74
N MET A 89 8.68 -2.32 13.41
CA MET A 89 9.46 -3.33 12.65
C MET A 89 10.96 -3.19 12.89
N GLY A 90 11.46 -1.96 13.03
CA GLY A 90 12.86 -1.67 13.34
C GLY A 90 13.32 -2.31 14.64
N VAL A 91 12.48 -2.29 15.69
CA VAL A 91 12.78 -3.00 16.95
C VAL A 91 12.96 -4.50 16.74
N LEU A 92 12.09 -5.13 15.95
CA LEU A 92 12.17 -6.57 15.65
C LEU A 92 13.41 -6.91 14.83
N LEU A 93 13.68 -6.13 13.79
CA LEU A 93 14.85 -6.33 12.93
C LEU A 93 16.16 -6.09 13.68
N ARG A 94 16.19 -5.08 14.55
CA ARG A 94 17.34 -4.81 15.41
C ARG A 94 17.65 -5.96 16.36
N ALA A 95 16.63 -6.63 16.91
CA ALA A 95 16.80 -7.78 17.79
C ALA A 95 17.46 -8.96 17.07
N VAL A 96 17.18 -9.16 15.78
CA VAL A 96 17.68 -10.29 15.01
C VAL A 96 18.99 -9.96 14.27
N PHE A 97 19.05 -8.85 13.56
CA PHE A 97 20.15 -8.50 12.67
C PHE A 97 21.08 -7.44 13.27
N GLY A 98 20.66 -6.75 14.32
CA GLY A 98 21.34 -5.56 14.81
C GLY A 98 22.76 -5.78 15.30
N HIS A 99 23.10 -6.97 15.79
CA HIS A 99 24.43 -7.31 16.25
C HIS A 99 25.43 -7.58 15.12
N MET A 100 24.92 -7.91 13.92
CA MET A 100 25.72 -8.22 12.74
C MET A 100 26.23 -6.94 12.06
N ARG A 101 27.40 -7.04 11.46
CA ARG A 101 27.89 -5.98 10.54
C ARG A 101 27.17 -6.11 9.20
N PHE A 102 27.05 -4.98 8.47
CA PHE A 102 26.42 -5.01 7.14
C PHE A 102 27.06 -6.01 6.17
N ALA A 103 28.38 -6.17 6.25
CA ALA A 103 29.13 -7.11 5.41
C ALA A 103 28.91 -8.58 5.78
N GLU A 104 28.41 -8.87 6.97
CA GLU A 104 28.18 -10.24 7.47
C GLU A 104 26.79 -10.77 7.13
N VAL A 105 25.86 -9.87 6.78
CA VAL A 105 24.49 -10.32 6.47
C VAL A 105 24.46 -10.88 5.05
N GLU A 106 24.14 -12.16 4.95
CA GLU A 106 24.06 -12.90 3.69
C GLU A 106 22.62 -13.31 3.38
N PRO A 107 22.31 -13.68 2.11
CA PRO A 107 20.95 -14.08 1.70
C PRO A 107 20.35 -15.21 2.53
N HIS A 108 21.18 -16.15 3.01
CA HIS A 108 20.71 -17.28 3.85
C HIS A 108 20.18 -16.81 5.22
N HIS A 109 20.72 -15.73 5.80
CA HIS A 109 20.20 -15.15 7.04
C HIS A 109 18.79 -14.58 6.83
N ILE A 110 18.55 -13.97 5.66
CA ILE A 110 17.23 -13.44 5.30
C ILE A 110 16.23 -14.58 5.08
N ALA A 111 16.67 -15.65 4.40
CA ALA A 111 15.85 -16.86 4.20
C ALA A 111 15.48 -17.50 5.54
N ALA A 112 16.46 -17.70 6.43
CA ALA A 112 16.25 -18.27 7.76
C ALA A 112 15.24 -17.44 8.59
N TYR A 113 15.32 -16.10 8.51
CA TYR A 113 14.33 -15.21 9.15
C TYR A 113 12.92 -15.43 8.63
N LEU A 114 12.77 -15.51 7.31
CA LEU A 114 11.47 -15.75 6.68
C LEU A 114 10.92 -17.12 7.10
N ASP A 115 11.74 -18.16 7.08
CA ASP A 115 11.32 -19.55 7.37
C ASP A 115 10.92 -19.75 8.83
N THR A 116 11.58 -19.07 9.76
CA THR A 116 11.28 -19.23 11.21
C THR A 116 10.06 -18.42 11.65
N LYS A 117 9.67 -17.37 10.92
CA LYS A 117 8.59 -16.50 11.35
C LYS A 117 7.22 -16.99 10.90
N GLN A 118 6.36 -17.37 11.85
CA GLN A 118 5.00 -17.86 11.56
C GLN A 118 4.13 -16.81 10.84
N ALA A 119 4.26 -15.53 11.21
CA ALA A 119 3.50 -14.42 10.61
C ALA A 119 4.10 -14.02 9.25
N ARG A 120 3.88 -14.83 8.21
CA ARG A 120 4.49 -14.73 6.87
C ARG A 120 4.38 -13.34 6.23
N VAL A 121 3.19 -12.73 6.26
CA VAL A 121 2.96 -11.37 5.70
C VAL A 121 3.76 -10.32 6.47
N SER A 122 3.84 -10.44 7.80
CA SER A 122 4.63 -9.54 8.64
C SER A 122 6.12 -9.70 8.32
N ALA A 123 6.61 -10.94 8.19
CA ALA A 123 7.98 -11.23 7.81
C ALA A 123 8.36 -10.59 6.47
N ASN A 124 7.50 -10.71 5.45
CA ASN A 124 7.70 -10.06 4.16
C ASN A 124 7.88 -8.54 4.27
N ARG A 125 7.03 -7.90 5.08
CA ARG A 125 7.07 -6.43 5.30
C ARG A 125 8.32 -6.01 6.05
N GLU A 126 8.70 -6.74 7.08
CA GLU A 126 9.91 -6.51 7.86
C GLU A 126 11.17 -6.62 7.01
N ILE A 127 11.26 -7.67 6.18
CA ILE A 127 12.38 -7.77 5.25
C ILE A 127 12.34 -6.69 4.15
N THR A 128 11.16 -6.18 3.77
CA THR A 128 11.08 -5.02 2.88
C THR A 128 11.68 -3.77 3.51
N LEU A 129 11.44 -3.56 4.82
CA LEU A 129 12.10 -2.48 5.56
C LEU A 129 13.62 -2.71 5.64
N LEU A 130 14.06 -3.93 5.96
CA LEU A 130 15.49 -4.26 5.99
C LEU A 130 16.15 -4.03 4.63
N GLN A 131 15.49 -4.42 3.54
CA GLN A 131 15.95 -4.14 2.17
C GLN A 131 16.11 -2.64 1.91
N THR A 132 15.21 -1.83 2.43
CA THR A 132 15.29 -0.37 2.35
C THR A 132 16.47 0.16 3.16
N VAL A 133 16.67 -0.32 4.39
CA VAL A 133 17.83 0.05 5.23
C VAL A 133 19.15 -0.29 4.53
N PHE A 134 19.26 -1.49 3.93
CA PHE A 134 20.45 -1.84 3.13
C PHE A 134 20.64 -0.94 1.92
N ALA A 135 19.56 -0.55 1.24
CA ALA A 135 19.66 0.40 0.11
C ALA A 135 20.19 1.76 0.56
N TYR A 136 19.78 2.23 1.73
CA TYR A 136 20.33 3.47 2.33
C TYR A 136 21.76 3.27 2.82
N ALA A 137 22.09 2.13 3.43
CA ALA A 137 23.46 1.80 3.84
C ALA A 137 24.43 1.81 2.65
N MET A 138 23.98 1.29 1.47
CA MET A 138 24.75 1.41 0.23
C MET A 138 24.95 2.88 -0.19
N ARG A 139 23.92 3.74 -0.08
CA ARG A 139 24.04 5.18 -0.34
C ARG A 139 24.99 5.88 0.63
N TRP A 140 25.06 5.42 1.86
CA TRP A 140 25.99 5.93 2.88
C TRP A 140 27.40 5.37 2.72
N GLY A 141 27.61 4.39 1.83
CA GLY A 141 28.90 3.74 1.61
C GLY A 141 29.24 2.66 2.65
N TRP A 142 28.28 2.21 3.45
CA TRP A 142 28.49 1.25 4.54
C TRP A 142 28.50 -0.23 4.09
N CYS A 143 27.94 -0.50 2.91
CA CYS A 143 28.01 -1.80 2.26
C CYS A 143 27.93 -1.65 0.75
N THR A 144 28.34 -2.71 0.05
CA THR A 144 28.36 -2.76 -1.44
C THR A 144 27.21 -3.56 -2.02
N GLN A 145 26.58 -4.42 -1.20
CA GLN A 145 25.54 -5.34 -1.65
C GLN A 145 24.32 -5.28 -0.72
N ASN A 146 23.17 -5.67 -1.25
CA ASN A 146 21.94 -5.78 -0.50
C ASN A 146 21.49 -7.24 -0.49
N PRO A 147 21.70 -7.98 0.61
CA PRO A 147 21.43 -9.42 0.70
C PRO A 147 19.93 -9.77 0.64
N CYS A 148 19.05 -8.78 0.79
CA CYS A 148 17.60 -9.00 0.67
C CYS A 148 17.14 -9.15 -0.78
N ARG A 149 17.98 -8.78 -1.75
CA ARG A 149 17.66 -8.92 -3.19
C ARG A 149 17.79 -10.37 -3.60
N GLY A 150 16.84 -10.84 -4.40
CA GLY A 150 16.82 -12.20 -4.91
C GLY A 150 16.32 -13.27 -3.92
N VAL A 151 16.13 -12.95 -2.63
CA VAL A 151 15.54 -13.89 -1.68
C VAL A 151 14.02 -13.95 -1.93
N ARG A 152 13.53 -15.19 -2.16
CA ARG A 152 12.11 -15.44 -2.41
C ARG A 152 11.30 -15.11 -1.16
N ARG A 153 10.26 -14.29 -1.32
CA ARG A 153 9.30 -13.96 -0.27
C ARG A 153 8.20 -15.00 -0.17
N HIS A 154 7.52 -15.05 0.97
CA HIS A 154 6.31 -15.83 1.09
C HIS A 154 5.23 -15.33 0.13
N THR A 155 4.52 -16.25 -0.49
CA THR A 155 3.35 -15.91 -1.30
C THR A 155 2.23 -15.41 -0.40
N GLU A 156 1.73 -14.22 -0.67
CA GLU A 156 0.59 -13.64 0.04
C GLU A 156 -0.69 -13.96 -0.73
N LYS A 157 -1.57 -14.74 -0.10
CA LYS A 157 -2.89 -14.99 -0.66
C LYS A 157 -3.77 -13.76 -0.47
N ARG A 158 -4.41 -13.32 -1.53
CA ARG A 158 -5.42 -12.27 -1.46
C ARG A 158 -6.65 -12.81 -0.75
N ARG A 159 -7.34 -11.92 0.00
CA ARG A 159 -8.59 -12.25 0.64
C ARG A 159 -9.70 -12.29 -0.40
N GLU A 160 -10.41 -13.41 -0.47
CA GLU A 160 -11.47 -13.67 -1.47
C GLU A 160 -12.88 -13.61 -0.87
N ARG A 161 -13.01 -13.31 0.43
CA ARG A 161 -14.29 -13.24 1.15
C ARG A 161 -15.22 -12.20 0.53
N TYR A 162 -16.37 -12.62 0.07
CA TYR A 162 -17.48 -11.78 -0.38
C TYR A 162 -18.61 -11.85 0.64
N ILE A 163 -19.16 -10.72 1.06
CA ILE A 163 -20.33 -10.63 1.95
C ILE A 163 -21.58 -10.70 1.06
N THR A 164 -22.38 -11.72 1.21
CA THR A 164 -23.66 -11.84 0.48
C THR A 164 -24.68 -10.83 1.00
N ASP A 165 -25.76 -10.57 0.23
CA ASP A 165 -26.84 -9.67 0.66
C ASP A 165 -27.50 -10.18 1.95
N ALA A 166 -27.74 -11.48 2.05
CA ALA A 166 -28.28 -12.11 3.26
C ALA A 166 -27.40 -11.88 4.48
N GLU A 167 -26.09 -12.09 4.35
CA GLU A 167 -25.14 -11.80 5.44
C GLU A 167 -25.10 -10.32 5.80
N PHE A 168 -25.15 -9.43 4.80
CA PHE A 168 -25.16 -7.99 5.05
C PHE A 168 -26.41 -7.56 5.83
N VAL A 169 -27.58 -8.13 5.52
CA VAL A 169 -28.82 -7.93 6.27
C VAL A 169 -28.67 -8.41 7.72
N VAL A 170 -28.08 -9.59 7.95
CA VAL A 170 -27.83 -10.12 9.30
C VAL A 170 -26.91 -9.19 10.10
N ILE A 171 -25.82 -8.71 9.49
CA ILE A 171 -24.90 -7.77 10.14
C ILE A 171 -25.63 -6.48 10.52
N LYS A 172 -26.44 -5.91 9.63
CA LYS A 172 -27.23 -4.70 9.87
C LYS A 172 -28.27 -4.90 10.97
N ALA A 173 -28.92 -6.05 11.03
CA ALA A 173 -29.89 -6.36 12.06
C ALA A 173 -29.29 -6.41 13.46
N ALA A 174 -28.05 -6.92 13.59
CA ALA A 174 -27.30 -6.95 14.85
C ALA A 174 -26.68 -5.59 15.26
N ALA A 175 -26.64 -4.61 14.35
CA ALA A 175 -26.01 -3.31 14.54
C ALA A 175 -26.93 -2.33 15.28
N ASP A 176 -26.33 -1.46 16.11
CA ASP A 176 -26.98 -0.25 16.58
C ASP A 176 -27.13 0.77 15.44
N GLU A 177 -27.88 1.86 15.68
CA GLU A 177 -28.17 2.83 14.61
C GLU A 177 -26.90 3.50 14.06
N GLN A 178 -25.90 3.77 14.88
CA GLN A 178 -24.63 4.32 14.39
C GLN A 178 -23.94 3.33 13.45
N TRP A 179 -23.85 2.07 13.83
CA TRP A 179 -23.23 1.06 13.00
C TRP A 179 -24.06 0.74 11.74
N ARG A 180 -25.41 0.82 11.79
CA ARG A 180 -26.23 0.75 10.58
C ARG A 180 -25.91 1.85 9.59
N CYS A 181 -25.80 3.09 10.08
CA CYS A 181 -25.41 4.23 9.23
C CYS A 181 -23.99 4.04 8.65
N ILE A 182 -23.04 3.54 9.47
CA ILE A 182 -21.67 3.26 9.03
C ILE A 182 -21.66 2.18 7.92
N LEU A 183 -22.42 1.11 8.08
CA LEU A 183 -22.52 0.00 7.11
C LEU A 183 -23.12 0.47 5.80
N ASP A 184 -24.25 1.19 5.87
CA ASP A 184 -24.93 1.73 4.70
C ASP A 184 -24.03 2.71 3.94
N LEU A 185 -23.38 3.64 4.65
CA LEU A 185 -22.46 4.60 4.04
C LEU A 185 -21.27 3.90 3.38
N ALA A 186 -20.64 2.96 4.10
CA ALA A 186 -19.48 2.22 3.58
C ALA A 186 -19.82 1.42 2.32
N TYR A 187 -21.03 0.86 2.26
CA TYR A 187 -21.51 0.13 1.09
C TYR A 187 -21.82 1.07 -0.08
N LEU A 188 -22.59 2.15 0.13
CA LEU A 188 -22.98 3.08 -0.92
C LEU A 188 -21.79 3.82 -1.55
N THR A 189 -20.75 4.09 -0.77
CA THR A 189 -19.61 4.91 -1.19
C THR A 189 -18.35 4.11 -1.44
N ALA A 190 -18.32 2.84 -1.08
CA ALA A 190 -17.12 2.01 -1.08
C ALA A 190 -15.90 2.66 -0.40
N MET A 191 -16.07 3.61 0.52
CA MET A 191 -14.99 4.33 1.21
C MET A 191 -14.08 3.39 1.99
N ARG A 192 -12.81 3.75 2.10
CA ARG A 192 -11.90 3.01 2.98
C ARG A 192 -12.28 3.24 4.44
N ARG A 193 -12.03 2.24 5.30
CA ARG A 193 -12.29 2.34 6.75
C ARG A 193 -11.78 3.64 7.36
N GLY A 194 -10.56 4.03 7.04
CA GLY A 194 -9.96 5.27 7.56
C GLY A 194 -10.71 6.53 7.15
N ASP A 195 -11.24 6.55 5.93
CA ASP A 195 -12.01 7.69 5.43
C ASP A 195 -13.38 7.76 6.12
N VAL A 196 -14.05 6.62 6.32
CA VAL A 196 -15.31 6.56 7.10
C VAL A 196 -15.11 6.99 8.56
N MET A 197 -14.01 6.52 9.19
CA MET A 197 -13.68 6.87 10.58
C MET A 197 -13.44 8.36 10.78
N ASN A 198 -12.86 9.03 9.78
CA ASN A 198 -12.45 10.42 9.85
C ASN A 198 -13.42 11.39 9.16
N LEU A 199 -14.61 10.91 8.79
CA LEU A 199 -15.62 11.74 8.13
C LEU A 199 -16.17 12.80 9.08
N ARG A 200 -16.18 14.06 8.61
CA ARG A 200 -16.66 15.21 9.39
C ARG A 200 -18.05 15.63 8.94
N LEU A 201 -18.75 16.32 9.81
CA LEU A 201 -20.03 16.94 9.46
C LEU A 201 -19.88 18.00 8.35
N SER A 202 -18.74 18.70 8.30
CA SER A 202 -18.40 19.69 7.26
C SER A 202 -18.14 19.06 5.87
N ASP A 203 -17.89 17.76 5.77
CA ASP A 203 -17.68 17.09 4.50
C ASP A 203 -18.98 16.87 3.71
N ILE A 204 -20.13 17.13 4.37
CA ILE A 204 -21.47 17.00 3.80
C ILE A 204 -21.96 18.41 3.42
N THR A 205 -21.92 18.72 2.14
CA THR A 205 -22.48 19.97 1.57
C THR A 205 -23.92 19.74 1.09
N ASP A 206 -24.57 20.78 0.58
CA ASP A 206 -25.93 20.67 0.02
C ASP A 206 -25.94 19.93 -1.33
N GLN A 207 -24.78 19.82 -2.00
CA GLN A 207 -24.66 19.24 -3.34
C GLN A 207 -24.00 17.86 -3.34
N ALA A 208 -23.10 17.59 -2.40
CA ALA A 208 -22.28 16.37 -2.42
C ALA A 208 -21.74 16.03 -1.03
N LEU A 209 -21.36 14.75 -0.86
CA LEU A 209 -20.44 14.33 0.17
C LEU A 209 -19.03 14.42 -0.41
N VAL A 210 -18.20 15.33 0.10
CA VAL A 210 -16.85 15.59 -0.42
C VAL A 210 -15.82 15.14 0.57
N ILE A 211 -14.94 14.23 0.16
CA ILE A 211 -13.86 13.71 1.03
C ILE A 211 -12.48 13.91 0.40
N ARG A 212 -11.47 13.94 1.25
CA ARG A 212 -10.09 13.76 0.86
C ARG A 212 -9.60 12.42 1.39
N GLN A 213 -9.32 11.49 0.48
CA GLN A 213 -8.88 10.14 0.85
C GLN A 213 -7.58 10.19 1.64
N GLY A 214 -7.56 9.63 2.85
CA GLY A 214 -6.40 9.69 3.74
C GLY A 214 -5.16 8.97 3.19
N LYS A 215 -5.35 7.91 2.40
CA LYS A 215 -4.24 7.13 1.84
C LYS A 215 -3.58 7.75 0.60
N THR A 216 -4.36 8.39 -0.26
CA THR A 216 -3.90 8.86 -1.58
C THR A 216 -3.88 10.38 -1.69
N GLY A 217 -4.53 11.09 -0.77
CA GLY A 217 -4.72 12.53 -0.83
C GLY A 217 -5.73 12.97 -1.90
N ALA A 218 -6.26 12.07 -2.70
CA ALA A 218 -7.21 12.37 -3.77
C ALA A 218 -8.52 12.91 -3.20
N ARG A 219 -9.06 13.93 -3.85
CA ARG A 219 -10.42 14.44 -3.56
C ARG A 219 -11.43 13.61 -4.32
N GLN A 220 -12.52 13.25 -3.65
CA GLN A 220 -13.64 12.52 -4.23
C GLN A 220 -14.94 13.15 -3.76
N ALA A 221 -15.88 13.35 -4.66
CA ALA A 221 -17.22 13.83 -4.38
C ALA A 221 -18.24 12.74 -4.76
N PHE A 222 -19.16 12.47 -3.84
CA PHE A 222 -20.28 11.56 -4.07
C PHE A 222 -21.55 12.38 -4.24
N GLU A 223 -22.26 12.14 -5.33
CA GLU A 223 -23.57 12.72 -5.58
C GLU A 223 -24.56 12.31 -4.48
N LEU A 224 -25.39 13.23 -4.05
CA LEU A 224 -26.42 12.98 -3.04
C LEU A 224 -27.62 12.25 -3.64
N THR A 225 -27.47 10.97 -3.95
CA THR A 225 -28.60 10.11 -4.31
C THR A 225 -29.60 10.02 -3.15
N PRO A 226 -30.88 9.69 -3.38
CA PRO A 226 -31.88 9.51 -2.31
C PRO A 226 -31.43 8.54 -1.21
N ALA A 227 -30.75 7.45 -1.60
CA ALA A 227 -30.22 6.48 -0.66
C ALA A 227 -29.12 7.12 0.23
N LEU A 228 -28.16 7.82 -0.35
CA LEU A 228 -27.09 8.47 0.38
C LEU A 228 -27.64 9.61 1.27
N GLN A 229 -28.57 10.41 0.78
CA GLN A 229 -29.23 11.46 1.57
C GLN A 229 -29.94 10.89 2.80
N SER A 230 -30.65 9.77 2.64
CA SER A 230 -31.32 9.09 3.75
C SER A 230 -30.31 8.68 4.83
N VAL A 231 -29.20 8.07 4.45
CA VAL A 231 -28.14 7.62 5.38
C VAL A 231 -27.50 8.85 6.06
N LEU A 232 -27.17 9.90 5.33
CA LEU A 232 -26.57 11.10 5.90
C LEU A 232 -27.53 11.82 6.87
N THR A 233 -28.82 11.86 6.54
CA THR A 233 -29.85 12.43 7.42
C THR A 233 -29.97 11.66 8.72
N ARG A 234 -30.02 10.32 8.67
CA ARG A 234 -30.01 9.46 9.85
C ARG A 234 -28.73 9.67 10.66
N SER A 235 -27.58 9.73 9.98
CA SER A 235 -26.28 9.92 10.62
C SER A 235 -26.19 11.27 11.33
N ARG A 236 -26.77 12.34 10.78
CA ARG A 236 -26.83 13.66 11.42
C ARG A 236 -27.69 13.67 12.70
N ARG A 237 -28.69 12.79 12.81
CA ARG A 237 -29.58 12.66 13.99
C ARG A 237 -29.01 11.81 15.10
N LEU A 238 -27.87 11.15 14.90
CA LEU A 238 -27.23 10.35 15.94
C LEU A 238 -26.86 11.24 17.15
N ARG A 239 -27.06 10.70 18.35
CA ARG A 239 -26.63 11.36 19.57
C ARG A 239 -25.12 11.54 19.58
N ARG A 240 -24.67 12.78 19.73
CA ARG A 240 -23.25 13.17 19.82
C ARG A 240 -23.06 14.05 21.03
N ARG A 241 -21.82 14.06 21.54
CA ARG A 241 -21.42 15.09 22.49
C ARG A 241 -21.44 16.45 21.78
N VAL A 242 -21.94 17.48 22.43
CA VAL A 242 -21.95 18.85 21.92
C VAL A 242 -20.52 19.26 21.52
N GLY A 243 -20.36 19.84 20.35
CA GLY A 243 -19.06 20.23 19.79
C GLY A 243 -18.29 19.14 19.04
N SER A 244 -18.82 17.91 18.92
CA SER A 244 -18.19 16.90 18.05
C SER A 244 -18.30 17.30 16.59
N LEU A 245 -17.16 17.30 15.89
CA LEU A 245 -17.05 17.60 14.45
C LEU A 245 -17.23 16.37 13.57
N TRP A 246 -17.19 15.17 14.15
CA TRP A 246 -17.15 13.90 13.44
C TRP A 246 -18.56 13.37 13.17
N LEU A 247 -18.77 12.83 11.96
CA LEU A 247 -20.05 12.21 11.62
C LEU A 247 -20.29 10.95 12.46
N PHE A 248 -19.26 10.15 12.66
CA PHE A 248 -19.26 8.98 13.55
C PHE A 248 -18.20 9.15 14.64
N CYS A 249 -18.59 9.04 15.86
CA CYS A 249 -17.71 9.30 16.99
C CYS A 249 -18.00 8.36 18.18
N THR A 250 -17.09 8.32 19.13
CA THR A 250 -17.29 7.66 20.43
C THR A 250 -18.31 8.42 21.27
N ARG A 251 -18.69 7.86 22.40
CA ARG A 251 -19.60 8.53 23.36
C ARG A 251 -19.03 9.85 23.87
N GLU A 252 -17.71 9.96 23.90
CA GLU A 252 -16.97 11.16 24.32
C GLU A 252 -16.87 12.22 23.19
N GLY A 253 -17.43 11.94 22.01
CA GLY A 253 -17.40 12.85 20.85
C GLY A 253 -16.08 12.85 20.08
N GLN A 254 -15.18 11.90 20.39
CA GLN A 254 -13.88 11.77 19.70
C GLN A 254 -13.98 10.80 18.51
N PRO A 255 -13.10 10.94 17.49
CA PRO A 255 -13.02 9.97 16.41
C PRO A 255 -12.61 8.61 16.97
N TYR A 256 -13.02 7.55 16.29
CA TYR A 256 -12.57 6.21 16.67
C TYR A 256 -11.06 6.05 16.44
N SER A 257 -10.36 5.50 17.42
CA SER A 257 -9.04 4.92 17.17
C SER A 257 -9.16 3.64 16.34
N VAL A 258 -8.09 3.24 15.66
CA VAL A 258 -8.08 1.99 14.87
C VAL A 258 -8.40 0.77 15.75
N SER A 259 -7.85 0.72 16.96
CA SER A 259 -8.11 -0.36 17.92
C SER A 259 -9.56 -0.34 18.43
N GLY A 260 -10.09 0.84 18.74
CA GLY A 260 -11.49 1.02 19.16
C GLY A 260 -12.48 0.59 18.09
N TRP A 261 -12.24 0.98 16.83
CA TRP A 261 -13.02 0.53 15.68
C TRP A 261 -12.99 -0.98 15.50
N ASN A 262 -11.80 -1.57 15.50
CA ASN A 262 -11.65 -3.01 15.35
C ASN A 262 -12.35 -3.79 16.49
N SER A 263 -12.30 -3.27 17.70
CA SER A 263 -12.98 -3.87 18.85
C SER A 263 -14.50 -3.75 18.73
N ALA A 264 -15.01 -2.60 18.27
CA ALA A 264 -16.43 -2.40 18.04
C ALA A 264 -16.94 -3.32 16.90
N TRP A 265 -16.18 -3.41 15.80
CA TRP A 265 -16.49 -4.33 14.70
C TRP A 265 -16.55 -5.79 15.16
N ARG A 266 -15.52 -6.26 15.90
CA ARG A 266 -15.51 -7.63 16.43
C ARG A 266 -16.71 -7.91 17.33
N ARG A 267 -17.11 -6.96 18.21
CA ARG A 267 -18.30 -7.11 19.03
C ARG A 267 -19.59 -7.17 18.22
N LEU A 268 -19.67 -6.42 17.11
CA LEU A 268 -20.81 -6.48 16.19
C LEU A 268 -20.90 -7.85 15.52
N VAL A 269 -19.79 -8.31 14.94
CA VAL A 269 -19.72 -9.62 14.26
C VAL A 269 -20.03 -10.76 15.23
N ALA A 270 -19.54 -10.71 16.45
CA ALA A 270 -19.81 -11.71 17.49
C ALA A 270 -21.29 -11.86 17.87
N ARG A 271 -22.15 -10.89 17.53
CA ARG A 271 -23.62 -10.99 17.70
C ARG A 271 -24.31 -11.71 16.53
N THR A 272 -23.56 -12.02 15.50
CA THR A 272 -24.02 -12.78 14.35
C THR A 272 -23.39 -14.17 14.38
N ALA A 273 -23.94 -15.11 13.66
CA ALA A 273 -23.34 -16.42 13.50
C ALA A 273 -22.30 -16.45 12.34
N LEU A 274 -21.83 -15.26 11.89
CA LEU A 274 -20.95 -15.13 10.75
C LEU A 274 -19.49 -15.12 11.22
N GLU A 275 -18.65 -15.82 10.48
CA GLU A 275 -17.22 -15.93 10.75
C GLU A 275 -16.38 -15.25 9.66
N ASP A 276 -15.13 -15.00 9.98
CA ASP A 276 -14.12 -14.45 9.06
C ASP A 276 -14.60 -13.21 8.31
N LEU A 277 -15.13 -12.21 9.05
CA LEU A 277 -15.55 -10.92 8.49
C LEU A 277 -14.63 -9.78 8.92
N HIS A 278 -14.10 -9.08 7.96
CA HIS A 278 -13.39 -7.83 8.17
C HIS A 278 -14.23 -6.66 7.65
N PHE A 279 -14.16 -5.50 8.32
CA PHE A 279 -14.87 -4.31 7.84
C PHE A 279 -14.52 -3.94 6.38
N HIS A 280 -13.30 -4.24 5.95
CA HIS A 280 -12.85 -3.98 4.58
C HIS A 280 -13.59 -4.84 3.52
N ASP A 281 -14.21 -5.94 3.92
CA ASP A 281 -14.99 -6.79 3.01
C ASP A 281 -16.27 -6.11 2.53
N ILE A 282 -16.78 -5.09 3.28
CA ILE A 282 -17.89 -4.23 2.83
C ILE A 282 -17.50 -3.45 1.58
N ARG A 283 -16.30 -2.86 1.57
CA ARG A 283 -15.79 -2.18 0.37
C ARG A 283 -15.60 -3.15 -0.80
N ALA A 284 -15.14 -4.37 -0.52
CA ALA A 284 -14.99 -5.39 -1.53
C ALA A 284 -16.35 -5.81 -2.12
N LYS A 285 -17.38 -5.97 -1.27
CA LYS A 285 -18.76 -6.19 -1.71
C LYS A 285 -19.24 -5.04 -2.58
N ALA A 286 -19.15 -3.81 -2.10
CA ALA A 286 -19.60 -2.61 -2.81
C ALA A 286 -18.98 -2.50 -4.22
N LEU A 287 -17.67 -2.73 -4.35
CA LEU A 287 -16.99 -2.67 -5.64
C LEU A 287 -17.34 -3.84 -6.57
N THR A 288 -17.57 -5.02 -6.02
CA THR A 288 -18.02 -6.18 -6.80
C THR A 288 -19.44 -5.96 -7.33
N ASP A 289 -20.33 -5.44 -6.48
CA ASP A 289 -21.71 -5.15 -6.87
C ASP A 289 -21.77 -3.99 -7.87
N ALA A 290 -21.00 -2.92 -7.66
CA ALA A 290 -20.88 -1.82 -8.59
C ALA A 290 -20.37 -2.27 -9.98
N ASN A 291 -19.40 -3.20 -10.01
CA ASN A 291 -18.92 -3.78 -11.25
C ASN A 291 -19.99 -4.61 -11.98
N ARG A 292 -20.80 -5.35 -11.23
CA ARG A 292 -21.93 -6.14 -11.80
C ARG A 292 -23.03 -5.24 -12.33
N GLU A 293 -23.31 -4.14 -11.64
CA GLU A 293 -24.41 -3.22 -11.98
C GLU A 293 -24.05 -2.32 -13.17
N ALA A 294 -22.90 -1.67 -13.16
CA ALA A 294 -22.53 -0.62 -14.11
C ALA A 294 -21.11 -0.76 -14.70
N GLY A 295 -20.46 -1.89 -14.48
CA GLY A 295 -19.17 -2.22 -15.07
C GLY A 295 -17.97 -1.64 -14.32
N ARG A 296 -16.79 -1.97 -14.86
CA ARG A 296 -15.50 -1.74 -14.23
C ARG A 296 -15.18 -0.26 -13.98
N ASP A 297 -15.50 0.58 -14.95
CA ASP A 297 -15.18 2.03 -14.88
C ASP A 297 -15.95 2.70 -13.76
N TYR A 298 -17.21 2.33 -13.58
CA TYR A 298 -18.01 2.79 -12.45
C TYR A 298 -17.44 2.32 -11.11
N ALA A 299 -17.09 1.05 -10.98
CA ALA A 299 -16.47 0.51 -9.78
C ALA A 299 -15.13 1.19 -9.48
N GLN A 300 -14.34 1.52 -10.51
CA GLN A 300 -13.08 2.25 -10.37
C GLN A 300 -13.30 3.68 -9.89
N ALA A 301 -14.26 4.39 -10.47
CA ALA A 301 -14.62 5.74 -10.06
C ALA A 301 -15.15 5.76 -8.61
N LEU A 302 -16.04 4.82 -8.26
CA LEU A 302 -16.57 4.66 -6.90
C LEU A 302 -15.45 4.38 -5.88
N ALA A 303 -14.44 3.60 -6.26
CA ALA A 303 -13.28 3.31 -5.41
C ALA A 303 -12.33 4.50 -5.26
N GLY A 304 -12.35 5.44 -6.20
CA GLY A 304 -11.32 6.47 -6.34
C GLY A 304 -9.94 5.86 -6.59
N HIS A 305 -9.86 4.82 -7.45
CA HIS A 305 -8.59 4.17 -7.80
C HIS A 305 -7.96 4.87 -9.01
N ALA A 306 -6.65 5.18 -8.89
CA ALA A 306 -5.89 5.78 -9.98
C ALA A 306 -5.62 4.78 -11.14
N SER A 307 -5.62 3.46 -10.86
CA SER A 307 -5.44 2.43 -11.88
C SER A 307 -6.54 1.37 -11.81
N GLY A 308 -6.91 0.84 -12.98
CA GLY A 308 -7.90 -0.25 -13.08
C GLY A 308 -7.43 -1.56 -12.46
N GLU A 309 -6.12 -1.82 -12.38
CA GLU A 309 -5.55 -3.03 -11.75
C GLU A 309 -5.95 -3.17 -10.28
N MET A 310 -6.03 -2.04 -9.55
CA MET A 310 -6.47 -2.06 -8.16
C MET A 310 -7.94 -2.45 -8.03
N THR A 311 -8.80 -2.01 -8.95
CA THR A 311 -10.23 -2.38 -8.97
C THR A 311 -10.40 -3.85 -9.33
N GLU A 312 -9.67 -4.30 -10.34
CA GLU A 312 -9.66 -5.69 -10.80
C GLU A 312 -9.26 -6.67 -9.69
N ALA A 313 -8.32 -6.27 -8.82
CA ALA A 313 -7.94 -7.08 -7.66
C ALA A 313 -9.09 -7.31 -6.65
N TYR A 314 -10.07 -6.40 -6.59
CA TYR A 314 -11.26 -6.57 -5.76
C TYR A 314 -12.35 -7.40 -6.46
N VAL A 315 -12.51 -7.24 -7.76
CA VAL A 315 -13.59 -7.85 -8.55
C VAL A 315 -13.26 -9.30 -8.91
N ARG A 316 -12.11 -9.57 -9.53
CA ARG A 316 -11.74 -10.92 -10.01
C ARG A 316 -11.76 -12.02 -8.93
N ALA A 317 -11.32 -11.68 -7.72
CA ALA A 317 -11.25 -12.66 -6.65
C ALA A 317 -12.64 -13.08 -6.10
N ARG A 318 -13.71 -12.34 -6.46
CA ARG A 318 -15.04 -12.46 -5.83
C ARG A 318 -16.17 -12.61 -6.83
N ASP A 319 -15.90 -12.43 -8.11
CA ASP A 319 -16.90 -12.46 -9.17
C ASP A 319 -16.75 -13.72 -10.02
N THR A 320 -17.79 -14.57 -9.97
CA THR A 320 -17.91 -15.69 -10.88
C THR A 320 -18.66 -15.19 -12.12
N GLN A 321 -17.93 -14.96 -13.20
CA GLN A 321 -18.55 -14.61 -14.47
C GLN A 321 -19.40 -15.77 -14.98
N THR A 322 -20.70 -15.54 -15.11
CA THR A 322 -21.58 -16.45 -15.84
C THR A 322 -21.44 -16.15 -17.33
N VAL A 323 -20.79 -17.03 -18.03
CA VAL A 323 -20.61 -16.91 -19.49
C VAL A 323 -21.62 -17.76 -20.18
N ARG A 324 -22.36 -17.19 -21.13
CA ARG A 324 -23.23 -17.96 -22.01
C ARG A 324 -22.36 -18.80 -22.94
N PRO A 325 -22.45 -20.15 -22.95
CA PRO A 325 -21.67 -20.97 -23.85
C PRO A 325 -22.07 -20.69 -25.29
N LEU A 326 -21.20 -21.07 -26.25
CA LEU A 326 -21.52 -21.00 -27.67
C LEU A 326 -22.79 -21.84 -27.92
N GLY A 327 -23.76 -21.23 -28.57
CA GLY A 327 -25.09 -21.85 -28.81
C GLY A 327 -25.11 -22.90 -29.94
N ARG A 328 -23.92 -23.38 -30.39
CA ARG A 328 -23.83 -24.39 -31.46
C ARG A 328 -22.79 -25.45 -31.15
N ILE A 329 -23.10 -26.69 -31.51
CA ILE A 329 -22.15 -27.79 -31.55
C ILE A 329 -21.58 -27.84 -32.97
N VAL A 330 -20.26 -27.86 -33.11
CA VAL A 330 -19.59 -28.11 -34.38
C VAL A 330 -19.41 -29.62 -34.48
N ASP A 331 -20.34 -30.31 -35.17
CA ASP A 331 -20.20 -31.70 -35.53
C ASP A 331 -19.58 -31.80 -36.94
N GLY A 332 -18.87 -32.86 -37.24
CA GLY A 332 -18.14 -33.03 -38.50
C GLY A 332 -19.03 -33.11 -39.75
N THR A 333 -20.35 -33.08 -39.61
CA THR A 333 -21.32 -33.17 -40.71
C THR A 333 -21.61 -31.81 -41.36
N LEU A 334 -21.26 -30.70 -40.70
CA LEU A 334 -21.49 -29.34 -41.22
C LEU A 334 -20.38 -28.80 -42.15
N PHE A 335 -19.29 -29.55 -42.34
CA PHE A 335 -18.21 -29.19 -43.27
C PHE A 335 -18.31 -29.82 -44.65
N ARG A 336 -19.51 -30.19 -45.11
CA ARG A 336 -19.69 -30.35 -46.57
C ARG A 336 -19.79 -28.96 -47.18
N ARG A 337 -18.66 -28.51 -47.77
CA ARG A 337 -18.66 -27.46 -48.77
C ARG A 337 -19.70 -27.77 -49.81
N LYS A 338 -20.62 -26.86 -50.08
CA LYS A 338 -21.25 -26.77 -51.38
C LYS A 338 -20.15 -26.36 -52.38
N GLU A 339 -19.38 -27.34 -52.85
CA GLU A 339 -18.78 -27.31 -54.14
C GLU A 339 -19.73 -28.09 -54.99
N ASP A 340 -20.53 -27.37 -55.75
CA ASP A 340 -20.90 -27.83 -57.11
C ASP A 340 -21.71 -26.72 -57.76
N GLY A 341 -21.12 -26.28 -58.78
CA GLY A 341 -21.41 -25.41 -59.82
C GLY A 341 -22.84 -25.43 -60.37
N GLU A 342 -23.31 -24.27 -60.66
CA GLU A 342 -24.11 -23.99 -61.82
C GLU A 342 -23.58 -22.73 -62.45
N LYS A 343 -22.91 -22.90 -63.63
CA LYS A 343 -22.71 -21.81 -64.58
C LYS A 343 -24.05 -21.55 -65.25
N PRO A 344 -24.51 -20.31 -65.33
CA PRO A 344 -25.60 -19.98 -66.25
C PRO A 344 -25.03 -19.88 -67.67
N SER A 345 -25.73 -20.56 -68.56
CA SER A 345 -25.64 -20.40 -70.02
C SER A 345 -26.14 -19.01 -70.45
#